data_2fedf52ea187eef8a72b070994c9697a
#
_entry.id   2fedf52ea187eef8a72b070994c9697a
#
_cell.length_a   1.000
_cell.length_b   1.000
_cell.length_c   1.000
_cell.angle_alpha   90.00
_cell.angle_beta   90.00
_cell.angle_gamma   90.00
#
_symmetry.space_group_name_H-M   'P 1'
#
loop_
_entity.id
_entity.type
_entity.pdbx_description
1 polymer ?
#
loop_
_entity_poly.entity_id
_entity_poly.type
_entity_poly.pdbx_seq_one_letter_code
_entity_poly.pdbx_strand_id
1 'polypeptide(L)'
;DPIPVWAEWTDEQLLDLRMCDLDLRLEGTFYQEPIAQLARELEARRLTFRPHFWISDEWFTPDGVPGIAVPFYLAHPRLAKLEASQMLEVEGGTRDWCMRILRHEAGHAIENAYLLRRRRRRQKLFGRSSQPYPEYYTPRPYSRSFVRHLDVWYAQSHPDEDFAETFAVWLDPHSLWKERYRGWPVMKKLDFMDRLMGELADTTPVVTGRQLLDPLPRIYKTLRDHYEEKRKHYGIGRAPSYDTDLKKLFSAGSLNGPANISTPSIRCWKG
;
A
#
# COMPACT_ATOMS: atom_id res chain seq x y z
N ASP A 1 -21.09 13.62 -14.66
CA ASP A 1 -21.80 12.33 -14.65
C ASP A 1 -22.99 12.42 -13.70
N PRO A 2 -24.11 11.74 -13.99
CA PRO A 2 -25.24 11.71 -13.08
C PRO A 2 -24.83 11.10 -11.74
N ILE A 3 -25.37 11.64 -10.64
CA ILE A 3 -25.12 11.11 -9.30
C ILE A 3 -25.64 9.67 -9.26
N PRO A 4 -24.85 8.68 -8.86
CA PRO A 4 -25.32 7.30 -8.76
C PRO A 4 -26.48 7.17 -7.76
N VAL A 5 -27.49 6.37 -8.09
CA VAL A 5 -28.68 6.20 -7.24
C VAL A 5 -28.32 5.74 -5.82
N TRP A 6 -27.31 4.88 -5.70
CA TRP A 6 -26.82 4.38 -4.41
C TRP A 6 -26.14 5.45 -3.54
N ALA A 7 -25.79 6.62 -4.09
CA ALA A 7 -25.17 7.69 -3.31
C ALA A 7 -26.07 8.25 -2.20
N GLU A 8 -27.39 8.15 -2.38
CA GLU A 8 -28.42 8.58 -1.42
C GLU A 8 -28.85 7.46 -0.46
N TRP A 9 -28.33 6.24 -0.62
CA TRP A 9 -28.73 5.10 0.20
C TRP A 9 -28.14 5.16 1.61
N THR A 10 -28.86 4.56 2.56
CA THR A 10 -28.35 4.31 3.92
C THR A 10 -27.15 3.34 3.88
N ASP A 11 -26.38 3.28 4.95
CA ASP A 11 -25.25 2.32 5.03
C ASP A 11 -25.76 0.88 4.89
N GLU A 12 -26.90 0.53 5.52
CA GLU A 12 -27.49 -0.83 5.42
C GLU A 12 -27.89 -1.19 3.99
N GLN A 13 -28.54 -0.27 3.26
CA GLN A 13 -28.89 -0.49 1.87
C GLN A 13 -27.65 -0.65 0.98
N LEU A 14 -26.64 0.18 1.24
CA LEU A 14 -25.40 0.15 0.47
C LEU A 14 -24.59 -1.12 0.74
N LEU A 15 -24.59 -1.62 1.97
CA LEU A 15 -23.92 -2.86 2.33
C LEU A 15 -24.47 -4.09 1.58
N ASP A 16 -25.74 -4.09 1.19
CA ASP A 16 -26.35 -5.17 0.43
C ASP A 16 -26.10 -5.09 -1.08
N LEU A 17 -25.48 -3.99 -1.57
CA LEU A 17 -25.11 -3.84 -2.97
C LEU A 17 -23.90 -4.71 -3.30
N ARG A 18 -23.93 -5.38 -4.45
CA ARG A 18 -22.74 -6.11 -4.94
C ARG A 18 -21.71 -5.12 -5.47
N MET A 19 -20.46 -5.42 -5.28
CA MET A 19 -19.35 -4.54 -5.71
C MET A 19 -19.37 -4.30 -7.22
N CYS A 20 -19.69 -5.32 -8.03
CA CYS A 20 -19.82 -5.19 -9.48
C CYS A 20 -20.93 -4.23 -9.95
N ASP A 21 -21.91 -3.94 -9.10
CA ASP A 21 -23.05 -3.07 -9.44
C ASP A 21 -22.78 -1.58 -9.08
N LEU A 22 -21.60 -1.25 -8.55
CA LEU A 22 -21.21 0.14 -8.23
C LEU A 22 -21.00 1.01 -9.47
N ASP A 23 -20.68 0.41 -10.63
CA ASP A 23 -20.43 1.08 -11.92
C ASP A 23 -19.49 2.31 -11.80
N LEU A 24 -18.33 2.09 -11.20
CA LEU A 24 -17.33 3.12 -10.97
C LEU A 24 -16.32 3.20 -12.10
N ARG A 25 -15.84 4.42 -12.38
CA ARG A 25 -14.75 4.70 -13.34
C ARG A 25 -13.68 5.53 -12.63
N LEU A 26 -12.47 5.51 -13.15
CA LEU A 26 -11.36 6.31 -12.58
C LEU A 26 -11.47 7.78 -12.93
N GLU A 27 -12.05 8.08 -14.09
CA GLU A 27 -12.20 9.44 -14.60
C GLU A 27 -13.14 10.25 -13.69
N GLY A 28 -12.75 11.48 -13.38
CA GLY A 28 -13.52 12.38 -12.51
C GLY A 28 -13.48 12.04 -11.02
N THR A 29 -12.70 11.04 -10.61
CA THR A 29 -12.56 10.64 -9.20
C THR A 29 -11.38 11.32 -8.52
N PHE A 30 -11.28 11.11 -7.21
CA PHE A 30 -10.15 11.52 -6.39
C PHE A 30 -8.78 11.06 -6.94
N TYR A 31 -8.74 9.92 -7.65
CA TYR A 31 -7.48 9.36 -8.18
C TYR A 31 -6.86 10.13 -9.33
N GLN A 32 -7.63 10.92 -10.06
CA GLN A 32 -7.17 11.54 -11.31
C GLN A 32 -5.90 12.39 -11.10
N GLU A 33 -5.89 13.22 -10.09
CA GLU A 33 -4.75 14.10 -9.82
C GLU A 33 -3.55 13.36 -9.21
N PRO A 34 -3.69 12.47 -8.20
CA PRO A 34 -2.61 11.63 -7.72
C PRO A 34 -1.95 10.77 -8.81
N ILE A 35 -2.72 10.14 -9.70
CA ILE A 35 -2.19 9.36 -10.83
C ILE A 35 -1.40 10.26 -11.79
N ALA A 36 -1.93 11.45 -12.10
CA ALA A 36 -1.23 12.41 -12.94
C ALA A 36 0.07 12.92 -12.26
N GLN A 37 0.06 13.11 -10.95
CA GLN A 37 1.26 13.46 -10.19
C GLN A 37 2.31 12.35 -10.25
N LEU A 38 1.92 11.10 -10.01
CA LEU A 38 2.84 9.95 -10.12
C LEU A 38 3.48 9.89 -11.52
N ALA A 39 2.68 10.11 -12.58
CA ALA A 39 3.19 10.14 -13.95
C ALA A 39 4.25 11.24 -14.14
N ARG A 40 4.03 12.44 -13.62
CA ARG A 40 5.01 13.54 -13.65
C ARG A 40 6.29 13.21 -12.87
N GLU A 41 6.16 12.56 -11.71
CA GLU A 41 7.32 12.16 -10.89
C GLU A 41 8.18 11.11 -11.61
N LEU A 42 7.57 10.12 -12.25
CA LEU A 42 8.26 9.13 -13.08
C LEU A 42 8.96 9.79 -14.28
N GLU A 43 8.28 10.72 -14.95
CA GLU A 43 8.83 11.48 -16.06
C GLU A 43 10.03 12.35 -15.66
N ALA A 44 9.96 13.03 -14.51
CA ALA A 44 11.06 13.81 -13.96
C ALA A 44 12.31 12.96 -13.70
N ARG A 45 12.16 11.67 -13.48
CA ARG A 45 13.23 10.67 -13.37
C ARG A 45 13.59 10.01 -14.71
N ARG A 46 13.03 10.49 -15.83
CA ARG A 46 13.24 9.94 -17.17
C ARG A 46 12.84 8.47 -17.31
N LEU A 47 11.94 8.00 -16.46
CA LEU A 47 11.36 6.66 -16.57
C LEU A 47 10.23 6.71 -17.61
N THR A 48 10.30 5.88 -18.65
CA THR A 48 9.25 5.78 -19.67
C THR A 48 8.09 4.88 -19.22
N PHE A 49 8.30 4.13 -18.18
CA PHE A 49 7.29 3.28 -17.55
C PHE A 49 6.07 4.10 -17.11
N ARG A 50 4.89 3.61 -17.45
CA ARG A 50 3.60 4.16 -17.01
C ARG A 50 2.71 2.99 -16.58
N PRO A 51 2.46 2.81 -15.27
CA PRO A 51 1.52 1.79 -14.81
C PRO A 51 0.12 2.08 -15.37
N HIS A 52 -0.63 1.04 -15.68
CA HIS A 52 -2.06 1.17 -15.90
C HIS A 52 -2.79 0.99 -14.56
N PHE A 53 -4.00 1.56 -14.46
CA PHE A 53 -4.78 1.56 -13.24
C PHE A 53 -6.14 0.97 -13.48
N TRP A 54 -6.71 0.34 -12.46
CA TRP A 54 -8.10 -0.09 -12.44
C TRP A 54 -8.65 -0.06 -11.02
N ILE A 55 -9.98 0.02 -10.91
CA ILE A 55 -10.66 -0.05 -9.61
C ILE A 55 -10.84 -1.51 -9.22
N SER A 56 -10.50 -1.83 -7.98
CA SER A 56 -10.67 -3.13 -7.35
C SER A 56 -11.21 -2.96 -5.92
N ASP A 57 -11.14 -4.01 -5.11
CA ASP A 57 -11.55 -3.96 -3.70
C ASP A 57 -10.48 -3.35 -2.78
N GLU A 58 -9.20 -3.48 -3.12
CA GLU A 58 -8.08 -3.00 -2.29
C GLU A 58 -6.93 -2.44 -3.14
N TRP A 59 -5.91 -1.88 -2.47
CA TRP A 59 -4.64 -1.50 -3.07
C TRP A 59 -3.80 -2.74 -3.34
N PHE A 60 -3.35 -2.97 -4.55
CA PHE A 60 -2.33 -3.98 -4.84
C PHE A 60 -1.74 -3.85 -6.24
N THR A 61 -0.54 -4.44 -6.40
CA THR A 61 0.11 -4.66 -7.68
C THR A 61 0.32 -6.16 -7.86
N PRO A 62 -0.40 -6.82 -8.79
CA PRO A 62 -0.27 -8.26 -8.98
C PRO A 62 1.12 -8.67 -9.48
N ASP A 63 1.59 -9.83 -9.08
CA ASP A 63 2.87 -10.36 -9.57
C ASP A 63 2.90 -10.46 -11.09
N GLY A 64 3.96 -9.92 -11.69
CA GLY A 64 4.17 -9.93 -13.13
C GLY A 64 3.34 -8.92 -13.93
N VAL A 65 2.45 -8.16 -13.28
CA VAL A 65 1.62 -7.14 -13.93
C VAL A 65 2.19 -5.74 -13.64
N PRO A 66 2.51 -4.93 -14.68
CA PRO A 66 3.01 -3.57 -14.51
C PRO A 66 1.86 -2.55 -14.36
N GLY A 67 0.93 -2.82 -13.47
CA GLY A 67 -0.27 -2.01 -13.20
C GLY A 67 -0.64 -2.02 -11.75
N ILE A 68 -1.55 -1.13 -11.35
CA ILE A 68 -1.91 -0.86 -9.97
C ILE A 68 -3.43 -0.90 -9.82
N ALA A 69 -3.92 -1.79 -8.97
CA ALA A 69 -5.30 -1.77 -8.50
C ALA A 69 -5.46 -0.67 -7.45
N VAL A 70 -6.56 0.08 -7.53
CA VAL A 70 -6.91 1.11 -6.56
C VAL A 70 -8.29 0.80 -5.98
N PRO A 71 -8.50 1.01 -4.68
CA PRO A 71 -9.74 0.60 -4.04
C PRO A 71 -10.95 1.44 -4.45
N PHE A 72 -12.10 0.81 -4.51
CA PHE A 72 -13.37 1.43 -4.90
C PHE A 72 -13.81 2.57 -3.98
N TYR A 73 -13.46 2.50 -2.69
CA TYR A 73 -14.00 3.43 -1.69
C TYR A 73 -13.47 4.87 -1.84
N LEU A 74 -12.33 5.09 -2.49
CA LEU A 74 -11.85 6.46 -2.79
C LEU A 74 -12.42 7.02 -4.09
N ALA A 75 -13.13 6.21 -4.89
CA ALA A 75 -13.70 6.67 -6.14
C ALA A 75 -14.95 7.56 -5.96
N HIS A 76 -15.60 7.52 -4.79
CA HIS A 76 -16.77 8.35 -4.50
C HIS A 76 -16.86 8.71 -3.00
N PRO A 77 -17.21 9.98 -2.63
CA PRO A 77 -17.26 10.42 -1.22
C PRO A 77 -18.20 9.57 -0.35
N ARG A 78 -19.33 9.09 -0.90
CA ARG A 78 -20.28 8.24 -0.18
C ARG A 78 -19.64 6.90 0.22
N LEU A 79 -18.80 6.33 -0.64
CA LEU A 79 -18.08 5.07 -0.36
C LEU A 79 -16.96 5.29 0.65
N ALA A 80 -16.24 6.41 0.56
CA ALA A 80 -15.24 6.79 1.57
C ALA A 80 -15.87 6.95 2.98
N LYS A 81 -17.10 7.51 3.04
CA LYS A 81 -17.85 7.60 4.30
C LYS A 81 -18.24 6.21 4.83
N LEU A 82 -18.65 5.29 3.96
CA LEU A 82 -18.93 3.90 4.35
C LEU A 82 -17.67 3.22 4.85
N GLU A 83 -16.54 3.33 4.14
CA GLU A 83 -15.24 2.79 4.57
C GLU A 83 -14.87 3.28 5.97
N ALA A 84 -14.97 4.59 6.23
CA ALA A 84 -14.71 5.17 7.54
C ALA A 84 -15.60 4.58 8.64
N SER A 85 -16.88 4.30 8.34
CA SER A 85 -17.81 3.70 9.31
C SER A 85 -17.52 2.22 9.58
N GLN A 86 -17.00 1.48 8.58
CA GLN A 86 -16.76 0.05 8.67
C GLN A 86 -15.35 -0.29 9.20
N MET A 87 -14.35 0.55 8.88
CA MET A 87 -12.94 0.28 9.14
C MET A 87 -12.28 1.29 10.09
N LEU A 88 -13.01 2.32 10.55
CA LEU A 88 -12.56 3.41 11.42
C LEU A 88 -11.61 4.42 10.76
N GLU A 89 -10.99 4.06 9.67
CA GLU A 89 -10.15 4.94 8.84
C GLU A 89 -10.35 4.63 7.36
N VAL A 90 -9.86 5.52 6.49
CA VAL A 90 -9.93 5.37 5.04
C VAL A 90 -8.50 5.37 4.51
N GLU A 91 -7.99 4.19 4.18
CA GLU A 91 -6.63 4.05 3.68
C GLU A 91 -6.42 4.83 2.39
N GLY A 92 -5.41 5.71 2.37
CA GLY A 92 -5.19 6.60 1.24
C GLY A 92 -6.19 7.76 1.13
N GLY A 93 -7.06 7.99 2.13
CA GLY A 93 -8.13 8.98 2.11
C GLY A 93 -7.67 10.44 2.08
N THR A 94 -6.40 10.72 2.31
CA THR A 94 -5.80 12.04 2.09
C THR A 94 -4.87 11.99 0.87
N ARG A 95 -4.69 13.14 0.20
CA ARG A 95 -3.81 13.22 -0.96
C ARG A 95 -2.39 12.75 -0.66
N ASP A 96 -1.83 13.15 0.47
CA ASP A 96 -0.46 12.76 0.86
C ASP A 96 -0.35 11.26 1.12
N TRP A 97 -1.32 10.68 1.81
CA TRP A 97 -1.35 9.25 2.06
C TRP A 97 -1.56 8.45 0.75
N CYS A 98 -2.49 8.88 -0.10
CA CYS A 98 -2.68 8.28 -1.42
C CYS A 98 -1.38 8.30 -2.25
N MET A 99 -0.65 9.42 -2.27
CA MET A 99 0.63 9.51 -2.96
C MET A 99 1.70 8.60 -2.37
N ARG A 100 1.73 8.41 -1.05
CA ARG A 100 2.64 7.45 -0.41
C ARG A 100 2.37 6.04 -0.91
N ILE A 101 1.10 5.62 -0.91
CA ILE A 101 0.71 4.28 -1.39
C ILE A 101 0.99 4.15 -2.89
N LEU A 102 0.61 5.12 -3.71
CA LEU A 102 0.84 5.07 -5.16
C LEU A 102 2.32 4.95 -5.53
N ARG A 103 3.22 5.64 -4.81
CA ARG A 103 4.65 5.49 -5.02
C ARG A 103 5.16 4.10 -4.62
N HIS A 104 4.60 3.54 -3.55
CA HIS A 104 4.90 2.18 -3.10
C HIS A 104 4.46 1.15 -4.16
N GLU A 105 3.21 1.20 -4.60
CA GLU A 105 2.67 0.32 -5.64
C GLU A 105 3.43 0.47 -6.98
N ALA A 106 3.83 1.71 -7.32
CA ALA A 106 4.68 1.93 -8.48
C ALA A 106 6.04 1.24 -8.36
N GLY A 107 6.55 1.04 -7.14
CA GLY A 107 7.75 0.24 -6.86
C GLY A 107 7.59 -1.23 -7.25
N HIS A 108 6.45 -1.85 -6.92
CA HIS A 108 6.11 -3.20 -7.37
C HIS A 108 5.89 -3.25 -8.89
N ALA A 109 5.15 -2.29 -9.43
CA ALA A 109 4.81 -2.25 -10.85
C ALA A 109 6.05 -2.06 -11.74
N ILE A 110 7.02 -1.22 -11.36
CA ILE A 110 8.27 -1.06 -12.12
C ILE A 110 9.16 -2.30 -11.99
N GLU A 111 9.14 -2.98 -10.84
CA GLU A 111 9.85 -4.24 -10.63
C GLU A 111 9.35 -5.32 -11.60
N ASN A 112 8.01 -5.39 -11.80
CA ASN A 112 7.37 -6.25 -12.77
C ASN A 112 7.70 -5.83 -14.22
N ALA A 113 7.59 -4.53 -14.53
CA ALA A 113 7.80 -3.99 -15.88
C ALA A 113 9.18 -4.29 -16.44
N TYR A 114 10.21 -4.27 -15.59
CA TYR A 114 11.60 -4.49 -16.01
C TYR A 114 12.19 -5.81 -15.49
N LEU A 115 11.38 -6.72 -14.93
CA LEU A 115 11.78 -8.03 -14.39
C LEU A 115 12.92 -7.93 -13.37
N LEU A 116 12.89 -6.90 -12.52
CA LEU A 116 14.01 -6.56 -11.63
C LEU A 116 14.25 -7.62 -10.54
N ARG A 117 13.22 -8.37 -10.13
CA ARG A 117 13.33 -9.48 -9.16
C ARG A 117 14.36 -10.53 -9.56
N ARG A 118 14.66 -10.67 -10.87
CA ARG A 118 15.65 -11.59 -11.41
C ARG A 118 17.10 -11.09 -11.31
N ARG A 119 17.31 -9.82 -11.01
CA ARG A 119 18.65 -9.21 -10.95
C ARG A 119 19.38 -9.65 -9.67
N ARG A 120 20.54 -10.28 -9.79
CA ARG A 120 21.34 -10.78 -8.65
C ARG A 120 21.71 -9.68 -7.65
N ARG A 121 22.02 -8.46 -8.13
CA ARG A 121 22.34 -7.31 -7.25
C ARG A 121 21.15 -6.90 -6.39
N ARG A 122 19.92 -6.90 -6.95
CA ARG A 122 18.68 -6.66 -6.21
C ARG A 122 18.49 -7.71 -5.13
N GLN A 123 18.60 -9.00 -5.49
CA GLN A 123 18.45 -10.11 -4.54
C GLN A 123 19.49 -10.07 -3.39
N LYS A 124 20.72 -9.63 -3.69
CA LYS A 124 21.78 -9.50 -2.68
C LYS A 124 21.48 -8.39 -1.65
N LEU A 125 20.83 -7.31 -2.05
CA LEU A 125 20.56 -6.15 -1.20
C LEU A 125 19.24 -6.25 -0.43
N PHE A 126 18.19 -6.73 -1.08
CA PHE A 126 16.84 -6.78 -0.52
C PHE A 126 16.44 -8.19 -0.07
N GLY A 127 16.99 -9.22 -0.65
CA GLY A 127 16.57 -10.60 -0.48
C GLY A 127 15.88 -11.15 -1.72
N ARG A 128 15.51 -12.44 -1.65
CA ARG A 128 14.82 -13.12 -2.75
C ARG A 128 13.30 -12.93 -2.64
N SER A 129 12.64 -12.57 -3.73
CA SER A 129 11.18 -12.50 -3.84
C SER A 129 10.48 -13.85 -3.67
N SER A 130 11.22 -14.98 -3.80
CA SER A 130 10.68 -16.31 -3.58
C SER A 130 10.54 -16.69 -2.10
N GLN A 131 10.92 -15.83 -1.17
CA GLN A 131 10.61 -16.04 0.24
C GLN A 131 9.10 -15.97 0.43
N PRO A 132 8.49 -16.84 1.26
CA PRO A 132 7.08 -16.71 1.56
C PRO A 132 6.83 -15.44 2.38
N TYR A 133 5.73 -14.75 2.10
CA TYR A 133 5.28 -13.68 2.99
C TYR A 133 4.96 -14.26 4.36
N PRO A 134 5.49 -13.68 5.44
CA PRO A 134 5.13 -14.11 6.77
C PRO A 134 3.68 -13.72 7.07
N GLU A 135 2.95 -14.56 7.79
CA GLU A 135 1.61 -14.18 8.26
C GLU A 135 1.69 -13.00 9.23
N TYR A 136 2.71 -12.99 10.06
CA TYR A 136 3.02 -11.91 11.01
C TYR A 136 4.51 -11.61 11.00
N TYR A 137 4.86 -10.33 11.12
CA TYR A 137 6.24 -9.89 11.32
C TYR A 137 6.35 -9.02 12.56
N THR A 138 7.52 -9.05 13.18
CA THR A 138 7.84 -8.20 14.34
C THR A 138 8.82 -7.13 13.90
N PRO A 139 8.37 -5.87 13.75
CA PRO A 139 9.25 -4.81 13.30
C PRO A 139 10.32 -4.47 14.34
N ARG A 140 11.47 -4.01 13.85
CA ARG A 140 12.54 -3.44 14.65
C ARG A 140 12.54 -1.91 14.48
N PRO A 141 11.84 -1.16 15.36
CA PRO A 141 11.59 0.28 15.16
C PRO A 141 12.85 1.12 15.02
N TYR A 142 13.95 0.70 15.64
CA TYR A 142 15.24 1.41 15.62
C TYR A 142 16.18 0.95 14.51
N SER A 143 15.74 0.01 13.65
CA SER A 143 16.58 -0.45 12.55
C SER A 143 16.85 0.68 11.55
N ARG A 144 18.13 0.90 11.25
CA ARG A 144 18.60 1.84 10.23
C ARG A 144 18.88 1.16 8.90
N SER A 145 18.54 -0.12 8.76
CA SER A 145 18.76 -0.91 7.53
C SER A 145 17.58 -0.83 6.55
N PHE A 146 16.52 -0.13 6.92
CA PHE A 146 15.30 0.05 6.13
C PHE A 146 14.91 1.51 6.07
N VAL A 147 14.26 1.90 4.98
CA VAL A 147 13.61 3.21 4.88
C VAL A 147 12.36 3.25 5.77
N ARG A 148 11.82 4.45 5.96
CA ARG A 148 10.55 4.68 6.66
C ARG A 148 9.66 5.45 5.71
N HIS A 149 8.68 4.77 5.13
CA HIS A 149 7.74 5.35 4.17
C HIS A 149 6.31 5.09 4.57
N LEU A 150 5.79 3.87 4.44
CA LEU A 150 4.51 3.50 5.02
C LEU A 150 4.64 3.24 6.52
N ASP A 151 3.51 3.19 7.20
CA ASP A 151 3.47 3.00 8.64
C ASP A 151 3.89 1.57 9.03
N VAL A 152 3.96 1.29 10.32
CA VAL A 152 4.29 0.00 10.91
C VAL A 152 5.60 -0.63 10.43
N TRP A 153 6.54 0.17 9.90
CA TRP A 153 7.84 -0.28 9.35
C TRP A 153 7.70 -1.34 8.26
N TYR A 154 6.77 -1.13 7.35
CA TYR A 154 6.32 -2.10 6.36
C TYR A 154 7.46 -2.66 5.48
N ALA A 155 8.50 -1.88 5.20
CA ALA A 155 9.73 -2.34 4.53
C ALA A 155 10.39 -3.58 5.18
N GLN A 156 10.05 -3.92 6.44
CA GLN A 156 10.63 -5.06 7.14
C GLN A 156 9.81 -6.35 6.97
N SER A 157 8.65 -6.28 6.34
CA SER A 157 7.75 -7.43 6.22
C SER A 157 8.23 -8.45 5.18
N HIS A 158 8.73 -7.97 4.02
CA HIS A 158 9.17 -8.84 2.93
C HIS A 158 10.23 -8.13 2.04
N PRO A 159 11.12 -8.87 1.34
CA PRO A 159 12.07 -8.30 0.39
C PRO A 159 11.46 -7.43 -0.72
N ASP A 160 10.26 -7.74 -1.16
CA ASP A 160 9.57 -6.98 -2.20
C ASP A 160 9.01 -5.66 -1.64
N GLU A 161 8.53 -5.70 -0.39
CA GLU A 161 8.09 -4.48 0.32
C GLU A 161 9.28 -3.55 0.60
N ASP A 162 10.42 -4.11 1.00
CA ASP A 162 11.66 -3.33 1.17
C ASP A 162 12.09 -2.62 -0.12
N PHE A 163 11.95 -3.30 -1.26
CA PHE A 163 12.23 -2.68 -2.57
C PHE A 163 11.23 -1.58 -2.89
N ALA A 164 9.92 -1.86 -2.76
CA ALA A 164 8.85 -0.90 -3.05
C ALA A 164 8.91 0.34 -2.15
N GLU A 165 9.13 0.16 -0.85
CA GLU A 165 9.34 1.25 0.10
C GLU A 165 10.59 2.09 -0.24
N THR A 166 11.70 1.43 -0.60
CA THR A 166 12.93 2.12 -1.02
C THR A 166 12.73 2.91 -2.31
N PHE A 167 12.00 2.34 -3.28
CA PHE A 167 11.62 3.02 -4.51
C PHE A 167 10.74 4.25 -4.23
N ALA A 168 9.74 4.10 -3.37
CA ALA A 168 8.83 5.18 -3.01
C ALA A 168 9.56 6.39 -2.39
N VAL A 169 10.50 6.12 -1.46
CA VAL A 169 11.35 7.16 -0.86
C VAL A 169 12.27 7.81 -1.89
N TRP A 170 12.82 7.03 -2.82
CA TRP A 170 13.68 7.53 -3.88
C TRP A 170 12.91 8.40 -4.89
N LEU A 171 11.69 7.97 -5.24
CA LEU A 171 10.85 8.68 -6.22
C LEU A 171 10.32 10.00 -5.69
N ASP A 172 9.95 10.07 -4.41
CA ASP A 172 9.36 11.25 -3.79
C ASP A 172 10.32 12.46 -3.88
N PRO A 173 9.95 13.53 -4.61
CA PRO A 173 10.79 14.71 -4.77
C PRO A 173 11.05 15.46 -3.45
N HIS A 174 10.22 15.25 -2.43
CA HIS A 174 10.30 15.91 -1.13
C HIS A 174 10.92 15.05 -0.04
N SER A 175 11.34 13.82 -0.35
CA SER A 175 11.89 12.87 0.65
C SER A 175 13.20 13.30 1.28
N LEU A 176 13.99 14.12 0.58
CA LEU A 176 15.35 14.54 0.98
C LEU A 176 16.19 13.35 1.46
N TRP A 177 16.06 12.20 0.80
CA TRP A 177 16.59 10.94 1.28
C TRP A 177 18.10 10.93 1.48
N LYS A 178 18.88 11.70 0.69
CA LYS A 178 20.34 11.79 0.83
C LYS A 178 20.74 12.39 2.18
N GLU A 179 19.99 13.39 2.64
CA GLU A 179 20.19 14.05 3.93
C GLU A 179 19.62 13.21 5.06
N ARG A 180 18.36 12.79 4.90
CA ARG A 180 17.58 12.06 5.92
C ARG A 180 18.24 10.76 6.35
N TYR A 181 18.79 10.01 5.41
CA TYR A 181 19.40 8.71 5.68
C TYR A 181 20.93 8.70 5.68
N ARG A 182 21.55 9.90 5.72
CA ARG A 182 23.02 10.01 5.75
C ARG A 182 23.63 9.20 6.89
N GLY A 183 24.59 8.32 6.55
CA GLY A 183 25.26 7.45 7.51
C GLY A 183 24.48 6.23 7.96
N TRP A 184 23.27 6.02 7.44
CA TRP A 184 22.49 4.81 7.74
C TRP A 184 22.87 3.67 6.78
N PRO A 185 22.86 2.41 7.23
CA PRO A 185 23.10 1.26 6.34
C PRO A 185 22.17 1.20 5.13
N VAL A 186 20.94 1.69 5.24
CA VAL A 186 19.94 1.73 4.15
C VAL A 186 20.40 2.59 2.96
N MET A 187 21.35 3.50 3.13
CA MET A 187 21.92 4.28 2.02
C MET A 187 22.44 3.38 0.88
N LYS A 188 22.95 2.17 1.20
CA LYS A 188 23.37 1.20 0.17
C LYS A 188 22.24 0.79 -0.76
N LYS A 189 21.01 0.69 -0.23
CA LYS A 189 19.79 0.37 -1.01
C LYS A 189 19.34 1.60 -1.82
N LEU A 190 19.33 2.77 -1.22
CA LEU A 190 18.96 4.02 -1.90
C LEU A 190 19.95 4.38 -3.02
N ASP A 191 21.25 4.24 -2.79
CA ASP A 191 22.28 4.46 -3.83
C ASP A 191 22.17 3.40 -4.95
N PHE A 192 21.83 2.16 -4.60
CA PHE A 192 21.55 1.13 -5.58
C PHE A 192 20.28 1.48 -6.39
N MET A 193 19.22 1.96 -5.74
CA MET A 193 17.99 2.39 -6.40
C MET A 193 18.26 3.53 -7.37
N ASP A 194 19.00 4.55 -6.96
CA ASP A 194 19.36 5.70 -7.79
C ASP A 194 20.13 5.29 -9.06
N ARG A 195 21.12 4.40 -8.91
CA ARG A 195 21.86 3.83 -10.05
C ARG A 195 20.98 2.95 -10.95
N LEU A 196 20.17 2.07 -10.35
CA LEU A 196 19.31 1.16 -11.08
C LEU A 196 18.28 1.92 -11.92
N MET A 197 17.66 2.93 -11.36
CA MET A 197 16.69 3.76 -12.08
C MET A 197 17.38 4.63 -13.14
N GLY A 198 18.60 5.09 -12.89
CA GLY A 198 19.44 5.73 -13.90
C GLY A 198 19.77 4.82 -15.09
N GLU A 199 20.03 3.51 -14.86
CA GLU A 199 20.20 2.51 -15.92
C GLU A 199 18.90 2.29 -16.73
N LEU A 200 17.75 2.48 -16.13
CA LEU A 200 16.43 2.31 -16.76
C LEU A 200 15.91 3.59 -17.41
N ALA A 201 16.58 4.74 -17.20
CA ALA A 201 16.17 6.00 -17.82
C ALA A 201 16.08 5.85 -19.35
N ASP A 202 15.01 6.36 -19.93
CA ASP A 202 14.69 6.31 -21.37
C ASP A 202 14.64 4.90 -21.97
N THR A 203 14.62 3.84 -21.15
CA THR A 203 14.48 2.46 -21.65
C THR A 203 13.01 2.04 -21.68
N THR A 204 12.64 1.24 -22.66
CA THR A 204 11.28 0.69 -22.77
C THR A 204 11.09 -0.46 -21.78
N PRO A 205 9.95 -0.55 -21.08
CA PRO A 205 9.61 -1.69 -20.26
C PRO A 205 9.61 -3.01 -21.02
N VAL A 206 10.05 -4.09 -20.39
CA VAL A 206 10.06 -5.45 -20.96
C VAL A 206 8.65 -6.04 -20.95
N VAL A 207 7.90 -5.80 -19.89
CA VAL A 207 6.51 -6.25 -19.74
C VAL A 207 5.61 -5.03 -19.92
N THR A 208 4.72 -5.11 -20.91
CA THR A 208 3.78 -4.04 -21.30
C THR A 208 2.32 -4.47 -21.23
N GLY A 209 2.05 -5.69 -20.75
CA GLY A 209 0.70 -6.24 -20.60
C GLY A 209 -0.18 -5.37 -19.69
N ARG A 210 -1.47 -5.27 -20.04
CA ARG A 210 -2.48 -4.52 -19.30
C ARG A 210 -3.52 -5.45 -18.69
N GLN A 211 -3.07 -6.51 -18.05
CA GLN A 211 -3.96 -7.43 -17.36
C GLN A 211 -4.58 -6.76 -16.14
N LEU A 212 -5.85 -7.05 -15.89
CA LEU A 212 -6.60 -6.61 -14.72
C LEU A 212 -6.91 -7.83 -13.86
N LEU A 213 -6.38 -7.89 -12.66
CA LEU A 213 -6.74 -8.90 -11.68
C LEU A 213 -7.84 -8.33 -10.78
N ASP A 214 -8.86 -9.12 -10.54
CA ASP A 214 -10.01 -8.76 -9.70
C ASP A 214 -10.55 -7.33 -9.95
N PRO A 215 -10.83 -6.94 -11.22
CA PRO A 215 -11.42 -5.64 -11.49
C PRO A 215 -12.84 -5.58 -10.92
N LEU A 216 -13.23 -4.43 -10.38
CA LEU A 216 -14.50 -4.23 -9.67
C LEU A 216 -15.73 -4.83 -10.36
N PRO A 217 -15.91 -4.73 -11.72
CA PRO A 217 -17.06 -5.34 -12.39
C PRO A 217 -17.11 -6.87 -12.34
N ARG A 218 -16.05 -7.52 -11.88
CA ARG A 218 -15.98 -8.99 -11.73
C ARG A 218 -16.04 -9.45 -10.27
N ILE A 219 -16.22 -8.55 -9.33
CA ILE A 219 -16.31 -8.87 -7.89
C ILE A 219 -17.79 -8.93 -7.52
N TYR A 220 -18.32 -10.14 -7.40
CA TYR A 220 -19.75 -10.41 -7.20
C TYR A 220 -20.20 -10.43 -5.73
N LYS A 221 -19.26 -10.41 -4.77
CA LYS A 221 -19.58 -10.30 -3.34
C LYS A 221 -20.24 -8.96 -3.03
N THR A 222 -21.06 -8.91 -1.98
CA THR A 222 -21.64 -7.68 -1.49
C THR A 222 -20.62 -6.83 -0.75
N LEU A 223 -20.90 -5.53 -0.57
CA LEU A 223 -20.07 -4.68 0.30
C LEU A 223 -20.08 -5.20 1.75
N ARG A 224 -21.19 -5.82 2.20
CA ARG A 224 -21.29 -6.46 3.52
C ARG A 224 -20.26 -7.58 3.66
N ASP A 225 -20.25 -8.53 2.70
CA ASP A 225 -19.29 -9.63 2.69
C ASP A 225 -17.85 -9.11 2.68
N HIS A 226 -17.57 -8.12 1.82
CA HIS A 226 -16.25 -7.50 1.74
C HIS A 226 -15.81 -6.93 3.09
N TYR A 227 -16.64 -6.12 3.76
CA TYR A 227 -16.28 -5.54 5.04
C TYR A 227 -16.22 -6.55 6.19
N GLU A 228 -17.01 -7.61 6.17
CA GLU A 228 -16.89 -8.70 7.12
C GLU A 228 -15.55 -9.44 6.99
N GLU A 229 -15.14 -9.75 5.77
CA GLU A 229 -13.84 -10.35 5.47
C GLU A 229 -12.70 -9.42 5.89
N LYS A 230 -12.78 -8.15 5.53
CA LYS A 230 -11.78 -7.13 5.84
C LYS A 230 -11.62 -6.95 7.35
N ARG A 231 -12.72 -6.76 8.11
CA ARG A 231 -12.69 -6.68 9.58
C ARG A 231 -12.10 -7.92 10.23
N LYS A 232 -12.46 -9.11 9.73
CA LYS A 232 -11.89 -10.38 10.21
C LYS A 232 -10.38 -10.44 9.96
N HIS A 233 -9.93 -9.99 8.81
CA HIS A 233 -8.51 -9.95 8.45
C HIS A 233 -7.74 -9.02 9.38
N TYR A 234 -8.22 -7.81 9.61
CA TYR A 234 -7.57 -6.82 10.49
C TYR A 234 -7.84 -7.05 11.98
N GLY A 235 -8.64 -8.03 12.35
CA GLY A 235 -9.00 -8.32 13.75
C GLY A 235 -9.89 -7.25 14.39
N ILE A 236 -10.51 -6.39 13.58
CA ILE A 236 -11.45 -5.36 14.05
C ILE A 236 -12.74 -6.06 14.49
N GLY A 237 -13.17 -5.82 15.74
CA GLY A 237 -14.34 -6.48 16.32
C GLY A 237 -14.03 -7.70 17.20
N ARG A 238 -12.78 -8.11 17.32
CA ARG A 238 -12.33 -9.00 18.39
C ARG A 238 -11.93 -8.17 19.62
N ALA A 239 -12.89 -7.48 20.25
CA ALA A 239 -12.70 -7.06 21.63
C ALA A 239 -13.01 -8.28 22.52
N PRO A 240 -12.23 -8.60 23.55
CA PRO A 240 -11.92 -7.71 24.71
C PRO A 240 -10.48 -7.78 25.26
N SER A 241 -9.48 -8.29 24.53
CA SER A 241 -8.15 -8.42 25.13
C SER A 241 -7.42 -7.09 25.29
N TYR A 242 -7.56 -6.17 24.32
CA TYR A 242 -6.90 -4.86 24.40
C TYR A 242 -7.50 -3.96 25.49
N ASP A 243 -8.82 -4.01 25.71
CA ASP A 243 -9.49 -3.24 26.76
C ASP A 243 -9.06 -3.71 28.15
N THR A 244 -8.81 -5.01 28.31
CA THR A 244 -8.29 -5.60 29.54
C THR A 244 -6.82 -5.24 29.78
N ASP A 245 -6.02 -5.19 28.72
CA ASP A 245 -4.60 -4.83 28.83
C ASP A 245 -4.42 -3.31 28.95
N LEU A 246 -5.22 -2.50 28.28
CA LEU A 246 -5.30 -1.05 28.50
C LEU A 246 -5.80 -0.74 29.92
N LYS A 247 -6.83 -1.41 30.41
CA LYS A 247 -7.28 -1.26 31.80
C LYS A 247 -6.20 -1.63 32.81
N LYS A 248 -5.35 -2.64 32.53
CA LYS A 248 -4.20 -2.96 33.39
C LYS A 248 -3.11 -1.88 33.33
N LEU A 249 -2.91 -1.22 32.19
CA LEU A 249 -1.95 -0.13 32.03
C LEU A 249 -2.42 1.18 32.69
N PHE A 250 -3.73 1.41 32.74
CA PHE A 250 -4.33 2.63 33.31
C PHE A 250 -5.01 2.44 34.67
N SER A 251 -5.10 1.20 35.18
CA SER A 251 -5.57 0.96 36.55
C SER A 251 -4.41 1.09 37.52
N ALA A 252 -4.32 2.28 38.08
CA ALA A 252 -3.74 2.62 39.40
C ALA A 252 -2.30 2.19 39.69
N GLY A 253 -1.38 3.16 39.59
CA GLY A 253 -0.41 3.43 40.65
C GLY A 253 0.28 2.23 41.34
N SER A 254 1.26 1.63 40.63
CA SER A 254 2.45 1.12 41.30
C SER A 254 3.60 1.08 40.31
N LEU A 255 4.44 2.08 40.34
CA LEU A 255 5.75 2.12 39.70
C LEU A 255 6.65 1.15 40.45
N ASN A 256 6.88 -0.05 39.90
CA ASN A 256 8.09 -0.83 40.22
C ASN A 256 8.16 -2.05 39.29
N GLY A 257 9.15 -2.03 38.40
CA GLY A 257 9.61 -3.16 37.61
C GLY A 257 9.71 -2.89 36.08
N PRO A 258 10.80 -3.31 35.42
CA PRO A 258 10.89 -3.14 33.96
C PRO A 258 9.87 -4.05 33.28
N ALA A 259 8.85 -3.42 32.68
CA ALA A 259 7.90 -4.13 31.85
C ALA A 259 8.62 -4.62 30.59
N ASN A 260 8.71 -5.91 30.42
CA ASN A 260 8.96 -6.53 29.12
C ASN A 260 7.78 -6.22 28.21
N ILE A 261 7.87 -5.11 27.50
CA ILE A 261 6.91 -4.78 26.44
C ILE A 261 7.24 -5.70 25.26
N SER A 262 6.50 -6.78 25.13
CA SER A 262 6.54 -7.60 23.92
C SER A 262 6.10 -6.71 22.76
N THR A 263 7.00 -6.50 21.79
CA THR A 263 6.69 -5.75 20.56
C THR A 263 5.52 -6.44 19.87
N PRO A 264 4.42 -5.76 19.55
CA PRO A 264 3.29 -6.39 18.91
C PRO A 264 3.71 -6.92 17.52
N SER A 265 3.34 -8.15 17.20
CA SER A 265 3.49 -8.69 15.85
C SER A 265 2.41 -8.09 14.96
N ILE A 266 2.82 -7.68 13.77
CA ILE A 266 1.96 -7.00 12.78
C ILE A 266 1.63 -8.00 11.68
N ARG A 267 0.35 -8.12 11.34
CA ARG A 267 -0.08 -8.99 10.25
C ARG A 267 0.36 -8.42 8.90
N CYS A 268 0.99 -9.25 8.07
CA CYS A 268 1.39 -8.86 6.73
C CYS A 268 0.17 -8.91 5.80
N TRP A 269 -0.04 -7.84 5.05
CA TRP A 269 -1.10 -7.81 4.05
C TRP A 269 -0.57 -8.43 2.75
N LYS A 270 -1.32 -9.39 2.19
CA LYS A 270 -1.15 -9.85 0.81
C LYS A 270 -2.31 -9.28 0.02
N GLY A 271 -2.00 -8.34 -0.86
CA GLY A 271 -2.88 -7.98 -1.95
C GLY A 271 -2.98 -9.12 -2.97
#